data_a3b5ff7233858b93cfbb7d993b5b926c
#
_entry.id   a3b5ff7233858b93cfbb7d993b5b926c
#
_cell.length_a   1.000
_cell.length_b   1.000
_cell.length_c   1.000
_cell.angle_alpha   90.00
_cell.angle_beta   90.00
_cell.angle_gamma   90.00
#
_symmetry.space_group_name_H-M   'P 1'
#
loop_
_entity.id
_entity.type
_entity.pdbx_description
1 polymer ?
#
loop_
_entity_poly.entity_id
_entity_poly.type
_entity_poly.pdbx_seq_one_letter_code
_entity_poly.pdbx_strand_id
1 'polypeptide(L)'
;MKRILLISVMAMLTITSFGRKHVAENAVIVADTIYYAADKTSVTNNEQASYYRLLMKQNQGLNKRDVFQDFYMNGTLKAEGEYSFIDLGNDANSVLNGEVTTYYQNGMEKWHGKYIQGKREGYFTLHMREGGIAVVQFKGGKSVHDYFTITRADGTMEKRPISELKALM
;
A
#
# COMPACT_ATOMS: atom_id res chain seq x y z
N MET A 1 -22.89 -33.44 12.74
CA MET A 1 -23.24 -32.25 11.98
C MET A 1 -22.66 -31.05 12.71
N LYS A 2 -21.51 -30.55 12.28
CA LYS A 2 -20.85 -29.34 12.87
C LYS A 2 -21.37 -28.12 12.12
N ARG A 3 -22.12 -27.26 12.82
CA ARG A 3 -22.58 -25.98 12.29
C ARG A 3 -21.39 -25.00 12.27
N ILE A 4 -20.96 -24.61 11.08
CA ILE A 4 -19.98 -23.53 10.89
C ILE A 4 -20.75 -22.23 11.09
N LEU A 5 -20.39 -21.50 12.15
CA LEU A 5 -20.91 -20.16 12.43
C LEU A 5 -20.14 -19.18 11.57
N LEU A 6 -20.76 -18.70 10.49
CA LEU A 6 -20.22 -17.58 9.68
C LEU A 6 -20.38 -16.30 10.50
N ILE A 7 -19.31 -15.84 11.13
CA ILE A 7 -19.27 -14.51 11.74
C ILE A 7 -18.96 -13.50 10.64
N SER A 8 -20.01 -12.85 10.13
CA SER A 8 -19.88 -11.66 9.28
C SER A 8 -19.43 -10.50 10.17
N VAL A 9 -18.13 -10.22 10.20
CA VAL A 9 -17.61 -9.00 10.82
C VAL A 9 -17.77 -7.86 9.83
N MET A 10 -18.91 -7.18 9.95
CA MET A 10 -19.17 -5.92 9.27
C MET A 10 -18.50 -4.80 10.07
N ALA A 11 -17.21 -4.59 9.83
CA ALA A 11 -16.49 -3.46 10.41
C ALA A 11 -16.80 -2.19 9.59
N MET A 12 -17.82 -1.43 10.00
CA MET A 12 -17.98 -0.04 9.59
C MET A 12 -16.92 0.80 10.33
N LEU A 13 -15.78 1.03 9.68
CA LEU A 13 -14.86 2.09 10.09
C LEU A 13 -15.17 3.35 9.27
N THR A 14 -15.97 4.25 9.82
CA THR A 14 -16.09 5.61 9.32
C THR A 14 -14.89 6.41 9.82
N ILE A 15 -13.83 6.47 9.02
CA ILE A 15 -12.75 7.43 9.22
C ILE A 15 -12.95 8.52 8.16
N THR A 16 -13.37 9.70 8.60
CA THR A 16 -13.44 10.90 7.77
C THR A 16 -12.02 11.38 7.51
N SER A 17 -11.42 10.92 6.41
CA SER A 17 -10.20 11.51 5.87
C SER A 17 -10.53 12.27 4.60
N PHE A 18 -10.04 13.49 4.52
CA PHE A 18 -10.22 14.40 3.41
C PHE A 18 -9.79 13.77 2.08
N GLY A 19 -10.75 13.49 1.19
CA GLY A 19 -10.56 13.59 -0.25
C GLY A 19 -10.08 12.37 -1.03
N ARG A 20 -9.66 11.24 -0.40
CA ARG A 20 -9.32 10.01 -1.14
C ARG A 20 -10.26 8.87 -0.78
N LYS A 21 -10.86 8.25 -1.81
CA LYS A 21 -11.62 7.02 -1.64
C LYS A 21 -10.66 5.90 -1.25
N HIS A 22 -10.91 5.27 -0.10
CA HIS A 22 -10.20 4.04 0.26
C HIS A 22 -10.45 2.96 -0.80
N VAL A 23 -9.39 2.21 -1.13
CA VAL A 23 -9.45 1.12 -2.12
C VAL A 23 -10.50 0.07 -1.75
N ALA A 24 -10.78 -0.10 -0.46
CA ALA A 24 -11.76 -1.09 0.02
C ALA A 24 -13.23 -0.66 -0.06
N GLU A 25 -13.55 0.56 -0.50
CA GLU A 25 -14.95 0.98 -0.63
C GLU A 25 -15.66 0.11 -1.67
N ASN A 26 -16.73 -0.61 -1.26
CA ASN A 26 -17.47 -1.59 -2.08
C ASN A 26 -16.64 -2.81 -2.53
N ALA A 27 -15.58 -3.16 -1.81
CA ALA A 27 -14.79 -4.35 -2.08
C ALA A 27 -15.28 -5.56 -1.26
N VAL A 28 -15.15 -6.76 -1.84
CA VAL A 28 -15.47 -8.03 -1.19
C VAL A 28 -14.19 -8.84 -1.02
N ILE A 29 -13.95 -9.35 0.20
CA ILE A 29 -12.81 -10.24 0.48
C ILE A 29 -13.02 -11.55 -0.29
N VAL A 30 -11.98 -11.98 -1.01
CA VAL A 30 -12.03 -13.16 -1.91
C VAL A 30 -11.06 -14.27 -1.55
N ALA A 31 -10.23 -14.08 -0.51
CA ALA A 31 -9.28 -15.08 -0.05
C ALA A 31 -9.13 -15.03 1.47
N ASP A 32 -8.57 -16.10 2.05
CA ASP A 32 -8.20 -16.12 3.45
C ASP A 32 -7.11 -15.06 3.74
N THR A 33 -7.01 -14.66 5.00
CA THR A 33 -5.96 -13.75 5.46
C THR A 33 -4.58 -14.39 5.25
N ILE A 34 -3.69 -13.66 4.59
CA ILE A 34 -2.31 -14.08 4.34
C ILE A 34 -1.39 -13.34 5.30
N TYR A 35 -0.56 -14.07 6.02
CA TYR A 35 0.43 -13.51 6.94
C TYR A 35 1.82 -13.54 6.32
N TYR A 36 2.55 -12.43 6.44
CA TYR A 36 3.90 -12.28 5.90
C TYR A 36 4.89 -11.87 7.00
N ALA A 37 6.07 -12.49 6.99
CA ALA A 37 7.21 -12.07 7.79
C ALA A 37 7.85 -10.77 7.26
N ALA A 38 8.84 -10.24 7.97
CA ALA A 38 9.54 -9.01 7.58
C ALA A 38 10.29 -9.13 6.24
N ASP A 39 10.75 -10.32 5.90
CA ASP A 39 11.40 -10.64 4.61
C ASP A 39 10.41 -10.87 3.47
N LYS A 40 9.12 -10.69 3.73
CA LYS A 40 7.99 -10.87 2.80
C LYS A 40 7.67 -12.33 2.44
N THR A 41 8.25 -13.32 3.11
CA THR A 41 7.81 -14.71 2.98
C THR A 41 6.51 -14.93 3.75
N SER A 42 5.64 -15.78 3.22
CA SER A 42 4.40 -16.13 3.93
C SER A 42 4.71 -17.03 5.13
N VAL A 43 3.92 -16.84 6.21
CA VAL A 43 4.02 -17.63 7.43
C VAL A 43 2.64 -18.16 7.83
N THR A 44 2.61 -19.34 8.45
CA THR A 44 1.36 -19.95 8.92
C THR A 44 0.98 -19.48 10.33
N ASN A 45 1.95 -18.99 11.10
CA ASN A 45 1.76 -18.52 12.46
C ASN A 45 1.80 -16.98 12.48
N ASN A 46 0.75 -16.35 13.00
CA ASN A 46 0.66 -14.90 13.13
C ASN A 46 1.71 -14.30 14.06
N GLU A 47 2.26 -15.09 15.01
CA GLU A 47 3.36 -14.65 15.91
C GLU A 47 4.66 -14.32 15.16
N GLN A 48 4.87 -14.95 14.00
CA GLN A 48 6.02 -14.70 13.13
C GLN A 48 5.74 -13.62 12.07
N ALA A 49 4.51 -13.15 11.99
CA ALA A 49 4.09 -12.19 10.98
C ALA A 49 4.50 -10.74 11.36
N SER A 50 4.94 -10.00 10.37
CA SER A 50 5.14 -8.55 10.45
C SER A 50 3.93 -7.76 9.97
N TYR A 51 3.13 -8.37 9.09
CA TYR A 51 1.87 -7.82 8.58
C TYR A 51 0.98 -8.93 8.03
N TYR A 52 -0.28 -8.60 7.84
CA TYR A 52 -1.21 -9.48 7.14
C TYR A 52 -1.90 -8.77 5.99
N ARG A 53 -2.32 -9.53 4.98
CA ARG A 53 -2.96 -9.07 3.75
C ARG A 53 -4.36 -9.62 3.60
N LEU A 54 -5.27 -8.75 3.19
CA LEU A 54 -6.58 -9.09 2.67
C LEU A 54 -6.59 -8.89 1.16
N LEU A 55 -7.03 -9.89 0.40
CA LEU A 55 -7.27 -9.78 -1.03
C LEU A 55 -8.75 -9.57 -1.27
N MET A 56 -9.08 -8.62 -2.14
CA MET A 56 -10.45 -8.20 -2.35
C MET A 56 -10.72 -7.96 -3.84
N LYS A 57 -11.99 -8.09 -4.22
CA LYS A 57 -12.50 -7.63 -5.52
C LYS A 57 -13.37 -6.41 -5.31
N GLN A 58 -13.02 -5.34 -5.98
CA GLN A 58 -13.79 -4.10 -6.00
C GLN A 58 -14.61 -4.04 -7.28
N ASN A 59 -15.91 -3.83 -7.14
CA ASN A 59 -16.82 -3.64 -8.27
C ASN A 59 -17.12 -2.14 -8.41
N GLN A 60 -16.65 -1.54 -9.51
CA GLN A 60 -16.98 -0.17 -9.89
C GLN A 60 -17.76 -0.20 -11.21
N GLY A 61 -19.08 -0.39 -11.15
CA GLY A 61 -19.91 -0.54 -12.31
C GLY A 61 -19.48 -1.74 -13.17
N LEU A 62 -19.08 -1.49 -14.43
CA LEU A 62 -18.59 -2.53 -15.34
C LEU A 62 -17.12 -2.93 -15.11
N ASN A 63 -16.38 -2.16 -14.32
CA ASN A 63 -14.97 -2.42 -14.05
C ASN A 63 -14.80 -3.21 -12.76
N LYS A 64 -14.12 -4.35 -12.87
CA LYS A 64 -13.67 -5.14 -11.71
C LYS A 64 -12.19 -4.88 -11.50
N ARG A 65 -11.81 -4.65 -10.25
CA ARG A 65 -10.40 -4.46 -9.86
C ARG A 65 -10.03 -5.46 -8.78
N ASP A 66 -8.86 -6.03 -8.90
CA ASP A 66 -8.25 -6.82 -7.86
C ASP A 66 -7.43 -5.88 -6.97
N VAL A 67 -7.82 -5.80 -5.70
CA VAL A 67 -7.24 -4.87 -4.74
C VAL A 67 -6.78 -5.60 -3.48
N PHE A 68 -5.79 -5.05 -2.79
CA PHE A 68 -5.29 -5.58 -1.53
C PHE A 68 -5.28 -4.51 -0.45
N GLN A 69 -5.36 -4.95 0.79
CA GLN A 69 -5.02 -4.17 1.97
C GLN A 69 -4.07 -4.96 2.86
N ASP A 70 -2.96 -4.35 3.21
CA ASP A 70 -2.02 -4.82 4.22
C ASP A 70 -2.24 -4.09 5.53
N PHE A 71 -2.15 -4.81 6.62
CA PHE A 71 -2.27 -4.27 7.96
C PHE A 71 -1.05 -4.65 8.80
N TYR A 72 -0.55 -3.72 9.58
CA TYR A 72 0.36 -4.04 10.67
C TYR A 72 -0.33 -4.98 11.66
N MET A 73 0.44 -5.73 12.45
CA MET A 73 -0.13 -6.67 13.43
C MET A 73 -0.95 -6.01 14.53
N ASN A 74 -0.86 -4.69 14.70
CA ASN A 74 -1.73 -3.90 15.59
C ASN A 74 -3.07 -3.47 14.93
N GLY A 75 -3.34 -3.91 13.69
CA GLY A 75 -4.55 -3.60 12.93
C GLY A 75 -4.53 -2.26 12.17
N THR A 76 -3.47 -1.46 12.28
CA THR A 76 -3.33 -0.23 11.49
C THR A 76 -3.05 -0.56 10.03
N LEU A 77 -3.70 0.12 9.10
CA LEU A 77 -3.47 -0.03 7.66
C LEU A 77 -2.01 0.31 7.34
N LYS A 78 -1.33 -0.62 6.63
CA LYS A 78 0.07 -0.51 6.23
C LYS A 78 0.22 -0.14 4.76
N ALA A 79 -0.61 -0.74 3.91
CA ALA A 79 -0.64 -0.46 2.48
C ALA A 79 -1.98 -0.85 1.89
N GLU A 80 -2.36 -0.18 0.82
CA GLU A 80 -3.49 -0.59 -0.03
C GLU A 80 -3.20 -0.26 -1.48
N GLY A 81 -3.82 -0.99 -2.40
CA GLY A 81 -3.62 -0.73 -3.81
C GLY A 81 -4.23 -1.79 -4.72
N GLU A 82 -3.92 -1.62 -6.00
CA GLU A 82 -4.33 -2.53 -7.06
C GLU A 82 -3.18 -3.48 -7.43
N TYR A 83 -3.53 -4.69 -7.87
CA TYR A 83 -2.56 -5.67 -8.30
C TYR A 83 -3.03 -6.43 -9.55
N SER A 84 -2.08 -7.02 -10.26
CA SER A 84 -2.36 -7.99 -11.34
C SER A 84 -1.98 -9.41 -10.95
N PHE A 85 -1.07 -9.58 -9.98
CA PHE A 85 -0.65 -10.88 -9.47
C PHE A 85 -0.18 -10.76 -8.02
N ILE A 86 -0.59 -11.68 -7.16
CA ILE A 86 -0.09 -11.83 -5.79
C ILE A 86 0.56 -13.21 -5.66
N ASP A 87 1.84 -13.22 -5.28
CA ASP A 87 2.52 -14.44 -4.87
C ASP A 87 2.20 -14.73 -3.40
N LEU A 88 1.43 -15.80 -3.17
CA LEU A 88 1.00 -16.18 -1.84
C LEU A 88 2.14 -16.69 -0.94
N GLY A 89 3.25 -17.12 -1.54
CA GLY A 89 4.43 -17.63 -0.81
C GLY A 89 5.44 -16.54 -0.49
N ASN A 90 5.60 -15.56 -1.40
CA ASN A 90 6.57 -14.47 -1.23
C ASN A 90 6.08 -13.18 -1.89
N ASP A 91 5.65 -12.23 -1.06
CA ASP A 91 5.13 -10.94 -1.54
C ASP A 91 6.13 -10.14 -2.39
N ALA A 92 7.43 -10.41 -2.29
CA ALA A 92 8.43 -9.74 -3.14
C ALA A 92 8.24 -10.01 -4.63
N ASN A 93 7.56 -11.12 -4.99
CA ASN A 93 7.26 -11.51 -6.37
C ASN A 93 5.90 -11.00 -6.85
N SER A 94 5.11 -10.37 -5.97
CA SER A 94 3.81 -9.81 -6.33
C SER A 94 3.94 -8.66 -7.33
N VAL A 95 2.95 -8.53 -8.22
CA VAL A 95 2.96 -7.53 -9.30
C VAL A 95 1.85 -6.51 -9.05
N LEU A 96 2.22 -5.34 -8.53
CA LEU A 96 1.34 -4.21 -8.35
C LEU A 96 0.95 -3.60 -9.72
N ASN A 97 -0.31 -3.16 -9.86
CA ASN A 97 -0.78 -2.59 -11.13
C ASN A 97 -1.95 -1.63 -10.87
N GLY A 98 -1.68 -0.36 -10.77
CA GLY A 98 -2.62 0.70 -10.39
C GLY A 98 -2.05 1.60 -9.30
N GLU A 99 -2.91 2.35 -8.63
CA GLU A 99 -2.53 3.22 -7.52
C GLU A 99 -2.21 2.39 -6.27
N VAL A 100 -1.15 2.78 -5.57
CA VAL A 100 -0.73 2.16 -4.31
C VAL A 100 -0.41 3.25 -3.30
N THR A 101 -0.95 3.10 -2.10
CA THR A 101 -0.66 3.96 -0.96
C THR A 101 -0.09 3.11 0.17
N THR A 102 0.91 3.61 0.86
CA THR A 102 1.45 3.02 2.08
C THR A 102 1.32 3.99 3.24
N TYR A 103 1.31 3.46 4.45
CA TYR A 103 1.06 4.23 5.67
C TYR A 103 2.12 3.93 6.72
N TYR A 104 2.38 4.91 7.58
CA TYR A 104 3.10 4.69 8.83
C TYR A 104 2.22 3.97 9.85
N GLN A 105 2.81 3.40 10.90
CA GLN A 105 2.06 2.73 11.97
C GLN A 105 1.12 3.66 12.76
N ASN A 106 1.30 4.97 12.65
CA ASN A 106 0.40 5.98 13.23
C ASN A 106 -0.79 6.32 12.29
N GLY A 107 -0.92 5.63 11.14
CA GLY A 107 -1.97 5.83 10.16
C GLY A 107 -1.76 7.00 9.18
N MET A 108 -0.69 7.79 9.33
CA MET A 108 -0.36 8.84 8.36
C MET A 108 0.08 8.21 7.04
N GLU A 109 -0.35 8.80 5.92
CA GLU A 109 0.15 8.41 4.59
C GLU A 109 1.67 8.57 4.56
N LYS A 110 2.34 7.52 4.07
CA LYS A 110 3.79 7.52 3.90
C LYS A 110 4.16 7.73 2.44
N TRP A 111 3.65 6.89 1.56
CA TRP A 111 4.09 6.82 0.18
C TRP A 111 2.91 6.56 -0.75
N HIS A 112 2.78 7.35 -1.81
CA HIS A 112 1.73 7.17 -2.79
C HIS A 112 2.28 7.25 -4.20
N GLY A 113 1.77 6.41 -5.11
CA GLY A 113 2.11 6.45 -6.52
C GLY A 113 1.51 5.32 -7.32
N LYS A 114 1.68 5.38 -8.64
CA LYS A 114 1.13 4.43 -9.58
C LYS A 114 2.15 3.40 -10.02
N TYR A 115 1.70 2.15 -10.15
CA TYR A 115 2.46 1.05 -10.74
C TYR A 115 1.82 0.60 -12.05
N ILE A 116 2.65 0.21 -13.01
CA ILE A 116 2.25 -0.48 -14.24
C ILE A 116 3.11 -1.73 -14.34
N GLN A 117 2.46 -2.91 -14.26
CA GLN A 117 3.13 -4.21 -14.31
C GLN A 117 4.34 -4.31 -13.35
N GLY A 118 4.14 -3.92 -12.10
CA GLY A 118 5.15 -3.94 -11.04
C GLY A 118 6.19 -2.82 -11.11
N LYS A 119 6.15 -1.94 -12.10
CA LYS A 119 7.10 -0.84 -12.27
C LYS A 119 6.46 0.49 -11.87
N ARG A 120 7.20 1.31 -11.13
CA ARG A 120 6.76 2.68 -10.78
C ARG A 120 6.59 3.51 -12.03
N GLU A 121 5.48 4.28 -12.10
CA GLU A 121 5.15 5.12 -13.25
C GLU A 121 4.52 6.45 -12.79
N GLY A 122 4.98 7.57 -13.36
CA GLY A 122 4.50 8.91 -13.00
C GLY A 122 5.11 9.45 -11.71
N TYR A 123 4.38 10.33 -11.04
CA TYR A 123 4.85 10.97 -9.81
C TYR A 123 4.54 10.12 -8.59
N PHE A 124 5.54 10.04 -7.71
CA PHE A 124 5.44 9.45 -6.38
C PHE A 124 5.63 10.54 -5.33
N THR A 125 4.81 10.52 -4.30
CA THR A 125 4.89 11.42 -3.15
C THR A 125 5.25 10.65 -1.91
N LEU A 126 6.16 11.17 -1.10
CA LEU A 126 6.52 10.66 0.21
C LEU A 126 6.25 11.76 1.24
N HIS A 127 5.37 11.48 2.20
CA HIS A 127 5.15 12.32 3.37
C HIS A 127 6.16 11.97 4.45
N MET A 128 6.97 12.92 4.87
CA MET A 128 7.99 12.70 5.90
C MET A 128 7.40 12.87 7.31
N ARG A 129 7.94 12.13 8.28
CA ARG A 129 7.43 12.13 9.66
C ARG A 129 7.54 13.48 10.36
N GLU A 130 8.61 14.20 10.07
CA GLU A 130 8.91 15.53 10.58
C GLU A 130 8.16 16.66 9.85
N GLY A 131 7.29 16.30 8.93
CA GLY A 131 6.59 17.20 8.02
C GLY A 131 7.38 17.48 6.76
N GLY A 132 6.67 17.82 5.69
CA GLY A 132 7.22 18.00 4.36
C GLY A 132 6.90 16.83 3.42
N ILE A 133 7.12 17.08 2.13
CA ILE A 133 6.77 16.14 1.05
C ILE A 133 7.95 16.02 0.10
N ALA A 134 8.39 14.79 -0.15
CA ALA A 134 9.31 14.50 -1.23
C ALA A 134 8.54 14.03 -2.47
N VAL A 135 8.94 14.50 -3.65
CA VAL A 135 8.33 14.15 -4.94
C VAL A 135 9.41 13.64 -5.88
N VAL A 136 9.15 12.49 -6.49
CA VAL A 136 10.02 11.88 -7.49
C VAL A 136 9.20 11.41 -8.69
N GLN A 137 9.73 11.57 -9.90
CA GLN A 137 9.10 11.08 -11.12
C GLN A 137 9.78 9.79 -11.60
N PHE A 138 8.97 8.78 -11.91
CA PHE A 138 9.42 7.50 -12.48
C PHE A 138 8.84 7.29 -13.87
N LYS A 139 9.61 6.56 -14.69
CA LYS A 139 9.15 6.00 -15.97
C LYS A 139 9.72 4.59 -16.12
N GLY A 140 8.83 3.61 -16.26
CA GLY A 140 9.21 2.20 -16.37
C GLY A 140 10.05 1.67 -15.19
N GLY A 141 9.84 2.20 -13.98
CA GLY A 141 10.55 1.82 -12.75
C GLY A 141 11.85 2.58 -12.47
N LYS A 142 12.33 3.39 -13.41
CA LYS A 142 13.54 4.23 -13.25
C LYS A 142 13.15 5.66 -12.96
N SER A 143 13.91 6.37 -12.11
CA SER A 143 13.73 7.80 -11.92
C SER A 143 14.03 8.54 -13.23
N VAL A 144 13.19 9.54 -13.55
CA VAL A 144 13.34 10.37 -14.76
C VAL A 144 14.51 11.34 -14.60
N HIS A 145 14.75 11.77 -13.36
CA HIS A 145 15.83 12.71 -13.01
C HIS A 145 16.82 12.04 -12.04
N ASP A 146 18.03 12.56 -11.98
CA ASP A 146 19.07 12.18 -11.01
C ASP A 146 18.85 12.79 -9.62
N TYR A 147 17.74 13.53 -9.43
CA TYR A 147 17.31 14.15 -8.18
C TYR A 147 15.83 13.91 -7.91
N PHE A 148 15.44 14.18 -6.67
CA PHE A 148 14.05 14.37 -6.24
C PHE A 148 13.91 15.70 -5.51
N THR A 149 12.68 16.20 -5.39
CA THR A 149 12.41 17.49 -4.76
C THR A 149 11.78 17.26 -3.39
N ILE A 150 12.24 17.97 -2.37
CA ILE A 150 11.63 18.03 -1.04
C ILE A 150 11.03 19.42 -0.85
N THR A 151 9.77 19.50 -0.47
CA THR A 151 9.15 20.70 0.11
C THR A 151 9.03 20.48 1.60
N ARG A 152 9.71 21.28 2.40
CA ARG A 152 9.72 21.22 3.87
C ARG A 152 8.43 21.82 4.45
N ALA A 153 8.18 21.58 5.73
CA ALA A 153 7.02 22.13 6.44
C ALA A 153 6.97 23.67 6.45
N ASP A 154 8.11 24.35 6.38
CA ASP A 154 8.23 25.81 6.28
C ASP A 154 8.03 26.36 4.85
N GLY A 155 7.76 25.49 3.88
CA GLY A 155 7.57 25.81 2.47
C GLY A 155 8.87 25.93 1.66
N THR A 156 10.04 25.75 2.28
CA THR A 156 11.30 25.75 1.53
C THR A 156 11.42 24.52 0.65
N MET A 157 11.99 24.69 -0.54
CA MET A 157 12.17 23.62 -1.52
C MET A 157 13.65 23.36 -1.74
N GLU A 158 14.01 22.08 -1.78
CA GLU A 158 15.36 21.63 -2.11
C GLU A 158 15.35 20.46 -3.08
N LYS A 159 16.42 20.32 -3.86
CA LYS A 159 16.68 19.13 -4.67
C LYS A 159 17.72 18.26 -3.96
N ARG A 160 17.46 16.95 -3.91
CA ARG A 160 18.35 15.96 -3.32
C ARG A 160 18.71 14.91 -4.36
N PRO A 161 19.92 14.38 -4.36
CA PRO A 161 20.33 13.31 -5.26
C PRO A 161 19.41 12.08 -5.13
N ILE A 162 19.07 11.46 -6.26
CA ILE A 162 18.18 10.29 -6.29
C ILE A 162 18.72 9.12 -5.46
N SER A 163 20.04 9.02 -5.29
CA SER A 163 20.70 8.01 -4.47
C SER A 163 20.25 8.03 -2.99
N GLU A 164 19.83 9.19 -2.50
CA GLU A 164 19.37 9.37 -1.11
C GLU A 164 17.91 8.93 -0.91
N LEU A 165 17.14 8.75 -1.99
CA LEU A 165 15.73 8.38 -1.90
C LEU A 165 15.52 7.06 -1.15
N LYS A 166 16.44 6.09 -1.32
CA LYS A 166 16.34 4.77 -0.66
C LYS A 166 16.34 4.87 0.86
N ALA A 167 17.03 5.85 1.42
CA ALA A 167 17.08 6.05 2.87
C ALA A 167 15.76 6.59 3.46
N LEU A 168 14.92 7.21 2.62
CA LEU A 168 13.62 7.77 2.99
C LEU A 168 12.47 6.77 2.84
N MET A 169 12.65 5.70 2.05
CA MET A 169 11.64 4.69 1.77
C MET A 169 11.59 3.60 2.84
#